data_8b122ae656b6319bdb6f334868847a87
#
_entry.id   8b122ae656b6319bdb6f334868847a87
#
_cell.length_a   1.000
_cell.length_b   1.000
_cell.length_c   1.000
_cell.angle_alpha   90.00
_cell.angle_beta   90.00
_cell.angle_gamma   90.00
#
_symmetry.space_group_name_H-M   'P 1'
#
loop_
_entity.id
_entity.type
_entity.pdbx_description
1 polymer ?
#
loop_
_entity_poly.entity_id
_entity_poly.type
_entity_poly.pdbx_seq_one_letter_code
_entity_poly.pdbx_strand_id
1 'polypeptide(L)'
;MKPESSGGAGTVIVTGGGRGIGAAVSRLAGARGYAVAVNYAADDAAALRVVRDIDRAGGRAVAIQGDVSREEDVGSLFDAAERALGPLSALVNNAGITGGFSRLDALDADVLWRVLSVNVAGAFLCAREAVRRLSTRHGGRGGSIVNISSLAARYGGAGEWIHYAASKGAIDSLTVGLAREVAVEGIRVNAVAPGLVETELHAAAGAPDRAPRLGPSIPMGRAGVPEEIAEGVLWLLSPASSYVTGAILAIGGGR
;
A
#
# COMPACT_ATOMS: atom_id res chain seq x y z
N MET A 1 -22.84 -3.68 -27.69
CA MET A 1 -21.90 -3.89 -26.59
C MET A 1 -21.00 -5.06 -27.00
N LYS A 2 -19.75 -4.80 -27.38
CA LYS A 2 -18.80 -5.89 -27.71
C LYS A 2 -18.38 -6.56 -26.40
N PRO A 3 -18.25 -7.88 -26.33
CA PRO A 3 -17.70 -8.54 -25.17
C PRO A 3 -16.24 -8.08 -25.00
N GLU A 4 -15.91 -7.52 -23.84
CA GLU A 4 -14.54 -7.19 -23.48
C GLU A 4 -13.71 -8.46 -23.55
N SER A 5 -12.58 -8.35 -24.27
CA SER A 5 -11.56 -9.41 -24.36
C SER A 5 -11.16 -9.84 -22.92
N SER A 6 -11.05 -11.13 -22.71
CA SER A 6 -10.57 -11.82 -21.51
C SER A 6 -9.07 -11.58 -21.21
N GLY A 7 -8.63 -10.35 -21.34
CA GLY A 7 -7.33 -9.89 -20.86
C GLY A 7 -7.47 -9.52 -19.39
N GLY A 8 -6.81 -10.23 -18.48
CA GLY A 8 -6.81 -9.94 -17.05
C GLY A 8 -6.46 -8.47 -16.76
N ALA A 9 -6.79 -8.00 -15.55
CA ALA A 9 -6.61 -6.60 -15.11
C ALA A 9 -5.13 -6.11 -15.11
N GLY A 10 -4.18 -6.95 -15.56
CA GLY A 10 -2.75 -6.68 -15.63
C GLY A 10 -2.02 -7.03 -14.34
N THR A 11 -0.76 -6.62 -14.20
CA THR A 11 0.08 -6.91 -13.04
C THR A 11 -0.03 -5.81 -12.00
N VAL A 12 -0.26 -6.18 -10.73
CA VAL A 12 -0.17 -5.28 -9.58
C VAL A 12 0.96 -5.70 -8.64
N ILE A 13 1.78 -4.76 -8.23
CA ILE A 13 2.75 -4.95 -7.14
C ILE A 13 2.13 -4.42 -5.86
N VAL A 14 2.13 -5.24 -4.79
CA VAL A 14 1.71 -4.83 -3.45
C VAL A 14 2.91 -4.92 -2.52
N THR A 15 3.46 -3.77 -2.12
CA THR A 15 4.59 -3.76 -1.19
C THR A 15 4.11 -4.09 0.23
N GLY A 16 4.88 -4.94 0.95
CA GLY A 16 4.43 -5.47 2.24
C GLY A 16 3.13 -6.28 2.12
N GLY A 17 2.94 -7.00 1.01
CA GLY A 17 1.71 -7.70 0.64
C GLY A 17 1.41 -8.98 1.42
N GLY A 18 2.28 -9.41 2.36
CA GLY A 18 2.15 -10.68 3.06
C GLY A 18 1.30 -10.64 4.34
N ARG A 19 0.95 -9.47 4.89
CA ARG A 19 0.25 -9.31 6.18
C ARG A 19 -0.75 -8.16 6.16
N GLY A 20 -1.67 -8.16 7.11
CA GLY A 20 -2.62 -7.08 7.37
C GLY A 20 -3.32 -6.56 6.11
N ILE A 21 -3.34 -5.24 5.93
CA ILE A 21 -3.96 -4.58 4.78
C ILE A 21 -3.36 -5.05 3.47
N GLY A 22 -2.02 -5.19 3.38
CA GLY A 22 -1.35 -5.66 2.17
C GLY A 22 -1.79 -7.04 1.74
N ALA A 23 -2.00 -7.97 2.67
CA ALA A 23 -2.48 -9.31 2.38
C ALA A 23 -3.94 -9.31 1.90
N ALA A 24 -4.80 -8.51 2.53
CA ALA A 24 -6.20 -8.35 2.09
C ALA A 24 -6.27 -7.74 0.68
N VAL A 25 -5.48 -6.70 0.41
CA VAL A 25 -5.35 -6.09 -0.94
C VAL A 25 -4.87 -7.13 -1.95
N SER A 26 -3.83 -7.90 -1.62
CA SER A 26 -3.28 -8.91 -2.53
C SER A 26 -4.30 -9.97 -2.90
N ARG A 27 -5.02 -10.54 -1.91
CA ARG A 27 -6.08 -11.54 -2.15
C ARG A 27 -7.21 -10.96 -2.98
N LEU A 28 -7.69 -9.78 -2.63
CA LEU A 28 -8.78 -9.13 -3.35
C LEU A 28 -8.39 -8.74 -4.78
N ALA A 29 -7.14 -8.29 -5.00
CA ALA A 29 -6.62 -8.02 -6.33
C ALA A 29 -6.59 -9.28 -7.20
N GLY A 30 -6.11 -10.41 -6.64
CA GLY A 30 -6.17 -11.71 -7.33
C GLY A 30 -7.60 -12.11 -7.70
N ALA A 31 -8.56 -11.98 -6.79
CA ALA A 31 -9.97 -12.25 -7.03
C ALA A 31 -10.59 -11.32 -8.08
N ARG A 32 -10.06 -10.11 -8.26
CA ARG A 32 -10.47 -9.14 -9.30
C ARG A 32 -9.70 -9.31 -10.63
N GLY A 33 -8.92 -10.38 -10.79
CA GLY A 33 -8.24 -10.76 -12.03
C GLY A 33 -6.88 -10.10 -12.27
N TYR A 34 -6.30 -9.44 -11.26
CA TYR A 34 -4.91 -9.01 -11.32
C TYR A 34 -3.96 -10.20 -11.16
N ALA A 35 -2.84 -10.18 -11.87
CA ALA A 35 -1.67 -10.97 -11.51
C ALA A 35 -0.90 -10.21 -10.41
N VAL A 36 -0.66 -10.85 -9.26
CA VAL A 36 -0.24 -10.16 -8.03
C VAL A 36 1.20 -10.49 -7.67
N ALA A 37 2.07 -9.48 -7.64
CA ALA A 37 3.38 -9.57 -7.02
C ALA A 37 3.28 -9.19 -5.53
N VAL A 38 3.38 -10.17 -4.66
CA VAL A 38 3.34 -10.02 -3.21
C VAL A 38 4.75 -9.76 -2.71
N ASN A 39 5.11 -8.49 -2.49
CA ASN A 39 6.42 -8.16 -1.93
C ASN A 39 6.45 -8.36 -0.41
N TYR A 40 7.58 -8.83 0.08
CA TYR A 40 7.89 -8.97 1.50
C TYR A 40 9.38 -8.68 1.76
N ALA A 41 9.73 -8.22 2.97
CA ALA A 41 11.12 -8.00 3.36
C ALA A 41 11.74 -9.23 4.04
N ALA A 42 11.06 -9.82 5.03
CA ALA A 42 11.62 -10.90 5.85
C ALA A 42 10.70 -12.12 6.02
N ASP A 43 9.37 -11.95 6.06
CA ASP A 43 8.43 -13.03 6.35
C ASP A 43 7.94 -13.69 5.04
N ASP A 44 8.75 -14.60 4.53
CA ASP A 44 8.44 -15.39 3.33
C ASP A 44 7.22 -16.30 3.53
N ALA A 45 7.11 -16.91 4.70
CA ALA A 45 6.01 -17.81 5.01
C ALA A 45 4.64 -17.09 4.93
N ALA A 46 4.56 -15.84 5.41
CA ALA A 46 3.36 -15.04 5.28
C ALA A 46 3.05 -14.70 3.82
N ALA A 47 4.03 -14.25 3.05
CA ALA A 47 3.85 -13.95 1.62
C ALA A 47 3.43 -15.18 0.81
N LEU A 48 4.06 -16.32 1.06
CA LEU A 48 3.72 -17.58 0.41
C LEU A 48 2.32 -18.10 0.79
N ARG A 49 1.82 -17.81 1.99
CA ARG A 49 0.41 -18.11 2.34
C ARG A 49 -0.53 -17.32 1.45
N VAL A 50 -0.29 -16.02 1.28
CA VAL A 50 -1.11 -15.15 0.42
C VAL A 50 -1.10 -15.63 -1.03
N VAL A 51 0.08 -15.98 -1.56
CA VAL A 51 0.20 -16.54 -2.93
C VAL A 51 -0.64 -17.80 -3.06
N ARG A 52 -0.50 -18.78 -2.14
CA ARG A 52 -1.31 -20.01 -2.17
C ARG A 52 -2.82 -19.74 -2.09
N ASP A 53 -3.24 -18.73 -1.32
CA ASP A 53 -4.67 -18.39 -1.24
C ASP A 53 -5.19 -17.84 -2.57
N ILE A 54 -4.39 -17.00 -3.25
CA ILE A 54 -4.71 -16.46 -4.58
C ILE A 54 -4.77 -17.58 -5.63
N ASP A 55 -3.77 -18.47 -5.64
CA ASP A 55 -3.71 -19.60 -6.58
C ASP A 55 -4.88 -20.56 -6.40
N ARG A 56 -5.25 -20.89 -5.13
CA ARG A 56 -6.43 -21.72 -4.83
C ARG A 56 -7.74 -21.09 -5.28
N ALA A 57 -7.81 -19.76 -5.31
CA ALA A 57 -8.96 -19.03 -5.82
C ALA A 57 -8.96 -18.91 -7.35
N GLY A 58 -7.98 -19.51 -8.06
CA GLY A 58 -7.85 -19.47 -9.51
C GLY A 58 -7.15 -18.21 -10.05
N GLY A 59 -6.58 -17.38 -9.16
CA GLY A 59 -5.76 -16.22 -9.53
C GLY A 59 -4.32 -16.60 -9.88
N ARG A 60 -3.48 -15.59 -10.06
CA ARG A 60 -2.05 -15.77 -10.34
C ARG A 60 -1.23 -14.84 -9.45
N ALA A 61 -0.28 -15.37 -8.69
CA ALA A 61 0.55 -14.56 -7.82
C ALA A 61 1.99 -15.11 -7.69
N VAL A 62 2.92 -14.23 -7.32
CA VAL A 62 4.29 -14.61 -6.93
C VAL A 62 4.69 -13.83 -5.68
N ALA A 63 5.46 -14.47 -4.80
CA ALA A 63 6.10 -13.81 -3.68
C ALA A 63 7.50 -13.34 -4.11
N ILE A 64 7.82 -12.05 -3.85
CA ILE A 64 9.11 -11.48 -4.23
C ILE A 64 9.71 -10.78 -3.01
N GLN A 65 10.89 -11.23 -2.59
CA GLN A 65 11.64 -10.60 -1.51
C GLN A 65 12.25 -9.28 -1.96
N GLY A 66 12.25 -8.27 -1.09
CA GLY A 66 12.93 -7.00 -1.28
C GLY A 66 12.59 -6.01 -0.18
N ASP A 67 13.60 -5.36 0.39
CA ASP A 67 13.44 -4.24 1.32
C ASP A 67 13.23 -2.95 0.51
N VAL A 68 12.03 -2.38 0.55
CA VAL A 68 11.69 -1.16 -0.20
C VAL A 68 12.56 0.05 0.16
N SER A 69 13.22 0.04 1.32
CA SER A 69 14.18 1.09 1.71
C SER A 69 15.51 1.03 0.94
N ARG A 70 15.72 0.00 0.13
CA ARG A 70 16.94 -0.21 -0.67
C ARG A 70 16.62 -0.07 -2.15
N GLU A 71 17.26 0.87 -2.82
CA GLU A 71 16.99 1.16 -4.24
C GLU A 71 17.22 -0.07 -5.15
N GLU A 72 18.28 -0.84 -4.90
CA GLU A 72 18.59 -2.05 -5.66
C GLU A 72 17.52 -3.12 -5.54
N ASP A 73 16.98 -3.31 -4.33
CA ASP A 73 15.92 -4.28 -4.08
C ASP A 73 14.61 -3.85 -4.78
N VAL A 74 14.32 -2.55 -4.80
CA VAL A 74 13.15 -2.01 -5.51
C VAL A 74 13.26 -2.26 -7.01
N GLY A 75 14.39 -1.95 -7.64
CA GLY A 75 14.60 -2.25 -9.07
C GLY A 75 14.40 -3.73 -9.38
N SER A 76 15.03 -4.59 -8.58
CA SER A 76 14.94 -6.05 -8.70
C SER A 76 13.51 -6.58 -8.53
N LEU A 77 12.74 -6.02 -7.59
CA LEU A 77 11.33 -6.35 -7.34
C LEU A 77 10.49 -6.12 -8.59
N PHE A 78 10.59 -4.92 -9.18
CA PHE A 78 9.79 -4.57 -10.35
C PHE A 78 10.15 -5.43 -11.57
N ASP A 79 11.44 -5.65 -11.82
CA ASP A 79 11.91 -6.51 -12.91
C ASP A 79 11.45 -7.96 -12.74
N ALA A 80 11.53 -8.49 -11.52
CA ALA A 80 11.06 -9.85 -11.23
C ALA A 80 9.54 -9.97 -11.39
N ALA A 81 8.78 -8.96 -10.97
CA ALA A 81 7.32 -8.93 -11.12
C ALA A 81 6.93 -8.97 -12.61
N GLU A 82 7.52 -8.11 -13.44
CA GLU A 82 7.20 -8.08 -14.87
C GLU A 82 7.64 -9.34 -15.61
N ARG A 83 8.80 -9.91 -15.25
CA ARG A 83 9.24 -11.21 -15.84
C ARG A 83 8.28 -12.35 -15.50
N ALA A 84 7.74 -12.39 -14.28
CA ALA A 84 6.88 -13.49 -13.84
C ALA A 84 5.43 -13.32 -14.27
N LEU A 85 4.92 -12.09 -14.29
CA LEU A 85 3.48 -11.82 -14.37
C LEU A 85 3.09 -11.00 -15.61
N GLY A 86 4.03 -10.40 -16.30
CA GLY A 86 3.80 -9.49 -17.43
C GLY A 86 3.80 -8.02 -17.03
N PRO A 87 3.52 -7.12 -17.98
CA PRO A 87 3.68 -5.67 -17.80
C PRO A 87 2.89 -5.13 -16.59
N LEU A 88 3.53 -4.19 -15.88
CA LEU A 88 2.91 -3.50 -14.75
C LEU A 88 1.66 -2.72 -15.19
N SER A 89 0.62 -2.75 -14.40
CA SER A 89 -0.60 -1.94 -14.55
C SER A 89 -0.93 -1.13 -13.29
N ALA A 90 -0.46 -1.58 -12.12
CA ALA A 90 -0.74 -0.91 -10.86
C ALA A 90 0.35 -1.14 -9.79
N LEU A 91 0.46 -0.17 -8.88
CA LEU A 91 1.26 -0.27 -7.66
C LEU A 91 0.40 0.05 -6.44
N VAL A 92 0.52 -0.76 -5.39
CA VAL A 92 0.03 -0.43 -4.05
C VAL A 92 1.23 -0.28 -3.10
N ASN A 93 1.58 0.96 -2.78
CA ASN A 93 2.59 1.30 -1.79
C ASN A 93 2.01 1.11 -0.39
N ASN A 94 2.11 -0.12 0.13
CA ASN A 94 1.56 -0.47 1.44
C ASN A 94 2.65 -0.72 2.50
N ALA A 95 3.86 -1.08 2.12
CA ALA A 95 4.95 -1.31 3.07
C ALA A 95 5.12 -0.15 4.05
N GLY A 96 5.18 -0.46 5.33
CA GLY A 96 5.34 0.54 6.37
C GLY A 96 5.46 -0.06 7.77
N ILE A 97 6.13 0.66 8.63
CA ILE A 97 6.35 0.34 10.05
C ILE A 97 5.99 1.54 10.93
N THR A 98 5.64 1.29 12.18
CA THR A 98 5.35 2.36 13.17
C THR A 98 6.60 2.83 13.90
N GLY A 99 7.59 1.97 14.08
CA GLY A 99 8.76 2.23 14.93
C GLY A 99 8.48 2.08 16.44
N GLY A 100 7.26 1.65 16.81
CA GLY A 100 6.85 1.56 18.21
C GLY A 100 6.37 2.89 18.80
N PHE A 101 5.92 2.83 20.06
CA PHE A 101 5.47 4.01 20.80
C PHE A 101 6.67 4.76 21.38
N SER A 102 6.72 6.06 21.16
CA SER A 102 7.71 6.93 21.78
C SER A 102 7.19 8.36 21.86
N ARG A 103 7.45 9.00 23.00
CA ARG A 103 7.36 10.46 23.11
C ARG A 103 8.56 11.06 22.35
N LEU A 104 8.40 12.27 21.79
CA LEU A 104 9.41 12.85 20.87
C LEU A 104 10.80 13.02 21.54
N ASP A 105 10.83 13.40 22.80
CA ASP A 105 12.07 13.60 23.57
C ASP A 105 12.80 12.29 23.97
N ALA A 106 12.12 11.15 23.80
CA ALA A 106 12.67 9.80 24.01
C ALA A 106 12.81 8.98 22.70
N LEU A 107 12.53 9.61 21.55
CA LEU A 107 12.62 8.92 20.26
C LEU A 107 14.08 8.67 19.88
N ASP A 108 14.43 7.41 19.68
CA ASP A 108 15.71 6.99 19.16
C ASP A 108 15.88 7.42 17.68
N ALA A 109 17.04 7.97 17.35
CA ALA A 109 17.36 8.45 16.00
C ALA A 109 17.35 7.31 14.97
N ASP A 110 17.83 6.11 15.32
CA ASP A 110 17.84 4.96 14.41
C ASP A 110 16.42 4.50 14.09
N VAL A 111 15.53 4.53 15.08
CA VAL A 111 14.09 4.28 14.89
C VAL A 111 13.48 5.31 13.94
N LEU A 112 13.77 6.60 14.16
CA LEU A 112 13.31 7.68 13.26
C LEU A 112 13.75 7.44 11.83
N TRP A 113 15.06 7.22 11.62
CA TRP A 113 15.60 6.99 10.28
C TRP A 113 15.05 5.73 9.63
N ARG A 114 14.88 4.64 10.41
CA ARG A 114 14.27 3.40 9.88
C ARG A 114 12.83 3.63 9.43
N VAL A 115 12.02 4.36 10.19
CA VAL A 115 10.64 4.69 9.80
C VAL A 115 10.61 5.55 8.54
N LEU A 116 11.44 6.58 8.44
CA LEU A 116 11.51 7.44 7.26
C LEU A 116 12.02 6.68 6.03
N SER A 117 13.03 5.83 6.20
CA SER A 117 13.58 5.03 5.10
C SER A 117 12.54 4.07 4.52
N VAL A 118 11.79 3.36 5.36
CA VAL A 118 10.78 2.40 4.88
C VAL A 118 9.54 3.14 4.37
N ASN A 119 8.95 4.02 5.22
CA ASN A 119 7.63 4.57 4.93
C ASN A 119 7.66 5.68 3.89
N VAL A 120 8.75 6.44 3.81
CA VAL A 120 8.86 7.59 2.90
C VAL A 120 9.77 7.25 1.73
N ALA A 121 11.07 7.05 1.97
CA ALA A 121 12.00 6.79 0.87
C ALA A 121 11.57 5.57 0.04
N GLY A 122 11.15 4.48 0.69
CA GLY A 122 10.66 3.27 0.01
C GLY A 122 9.46 3.55 -0.88
N ALA A 123 8.49 4.33 -0.41
CA ALA A 123 7.33 4.70 -1.22
C ALA A 123 7.71 5.57 -2.43
N PHE A 124 8.65 6.52 -2.27
CA PHE A 124 9.18 7.31 -3.37
C PHE A 124 9.92 6.44 -4.40
N LEU A 125 10.78 5.55 -3.95
CA LEU A 125 11.53 4.64 -4.83
C LEU A 125 10.58 3.73 -5.63
N CYS A 126 9.60 3.13 -4.98
CA CYS A 126 8.60 2.29 -5.65
C CYS A 126 7.72 3.11 -6.62
N ALA A 127 7.29 4.32 -6.22
CA ALA A 127 6.51 5.19 -7.09
C ALA A 127 7.32 5.61 -8.33
N ARG A 128 8.61 5.95 -8.17
CA ARG A 128 9.52 6.28 -9.28
C ARG A 128 9.63 5.11 -10.26
N GLU A 129 9.85 3.89 -9.77
CA GLU A 129 9.93 2.70 -10.63
C GLU A 129 8.60 2.40 -11.33
N ALA A 130 7.46 2.61 -10.64
CA ALA A 130 6.15 2.48 -11.27
C ALA A 130 5.94 3.51 -12.39
N VAL A 131 6.29 4.78 -12.16
CA VAL A 131 6.18 5.83 -13.19
C VAL A 131 7.01 5.50 -14.41
N ARG A 132 8.26 5.02 -14.25
CA ARG A 132 9.13 4.63 -15.36
C ARG A 132 8.52 3.55 -16.27
N ARG A 133 7.67 2.67 -15.72
CA ARG A 133 7.02 1.57 -16.45
C ARG A 133 5.62 1.91 -16.94
N LEU A 134 4.88 2.71 -16.18
CA LEU A 134 3.49 3.03 -16.50
C LEU A 134 3.34 4.21 -17.46
N SER A 135 4.24 5.21 -17.37
CA SER A 135 4.10 6.47 -18.08
C SER A 135 4.13 6.29 -19.60
N THR A 136 3.15 6.90 -20.27
CA THR A 136 3.12 6.94 -21.75
C THR A 136 4.32 7.68 -22.33
N ARG A 137 4.97 8.58 -21.59
CA ARG A 137 6.23 9.23 -21.99
C ARG A 137 7.40 8.26 -22.11
N HIS A 138 7.33 7.14 -21.39
CA HIS A 138 8.35 6.09 -21.39
C HIS A 138 7.91 4.84 -22.15
N GLY A 139 6.81 4.92 -22.93
CA GLY A 139 6.27 3.80 -23.71
C GLY A 139 5.35 2.87 -22.91
N GLY A 140 5.00 3.24 -21.69
CA GLY A 140 4.00 2.55 -20.88
C GLY A 140 2.58 2.75 -21.39
N ARG A 141 1.61 2.12 -20.73
CA ARG A 141 0.19 2.16 -21.11
C ARG A 141 -0.70 2.96 -20.14
N GLY A 142 -0.09 3.72 -19.24
CA GLY A 142 -0.78 4.30 -18.09
C GLY A 142 -1.01 3.27 -16.98
N GLY A 143 -1.72 3.66 -15.94
CA GLY A 143 -2.02 2.78 -14.81
C GLY A 143 -2.46 3.52 -13.57
N SER A 144 -2.36 2.84 -12.41
CA SER A 144 -2.78 3.42 -11.13
C SER A 144 -1.79 3.13 -10.02
N ILE A 145 -1.51 4.15 -9.21
CA ILE A 145 -0.70 4.04 -7.98
C ILE A 145 -1.61 4.36 -6.80
N VAL A 146 -1.69 3.47 -5.81
CA VAL A 146 -2.41 3.71 -4.56
C VAL A 146 -1.43 3.63 -3.39
N ASN A 147 -1.31 4.71 -2.66
CA ASN A 147 -0.47 4.78 -1.47
C ASN A 147 -1.30 4.51 -0.21
N ILE A 148 -0.77 3.73 0.74
CA ILE A 148 -1.39 3.56 2.04
C ILE A 148 -0.83 4.60 3.01
N SER A 149 -1.63 5.65 3.22
CA SER A 149 -1.40 6.69 4.22
C SER A 149 -1.94 6.25 5.61
N SER A 150 -2.40 7.18 6.42
CA SER A 150 -3.09 6.94 7.70
C SER A 150 -3.81 8.20 8.13
N LEU A 151 -4.92 8.07 8.86
CA LEU A 151 -5.52 9.19 9.58
C LEU A 151 -4.56 9.79 10.64
N ALA A 152 -3.53 9.04 11.07
CA ALA A 152 -2.47 9.57 11.93
C ALA A 152 -1.78 10.81 11.34
N ALA A 153 -1.70 10.94 10.00
CA ALA A 153 -1.18 12.13 9.33
C ALA A 153 -1.92 13.41 9.73
N ARG A 154 -3.23 13.32 10.02
CA ARG A 154 -4.08 14.45 10.43
C ARG A 154 -4.04 14.70 11.93
N TYR A 155 -3.90 13.65 12.75
CA TYR A 155 -3.92 13.74 14.22
C TYR A 155 -2.55 13.98 14.84
N GLY A 156 -1.48 13.76 14.08
CA GLY A 156 -0.11 13.99 14.51
C GLY A 156 0.48 12.94 15.45
N GLY A 157 -0.30 11.98 15.98
CA GLY A 157 0.18 10.90 16.84
C GLY A 157 0.81 11.34 18.15
N ALA A 158 0.30 12.43 18.76
CA ALA A 158 0.88 13.01 19.98
C ALA A 158 0.96 12.01 21.14
N GLY A 159 2.12 11.92 21.78
CA GLY A 159 2.40 10.99 22.89
C GLY A 159 2.54 9.52 22.49
N GLU A 160 2.40 9.20 21.21
CA GLU A 160 2.44 7.82 20.68
C GLU A 160 3.53 7.65 19.62
N TRP A 161 3.34 8.23 18.42
CA TRP A 161 4.19 7.98 17.24
C TRP A 161 4.19 9.15 16.25
N ILE A 162 4.66 10.33 16.73
CA ILE A 162 4.76 11.53 15.88
C ILE A 162 5.57 11.27 14.60
N HIS A 163 6.66 10.49 14.70
CA HIS A 163 7.51 10.09 13.58
C HIS A 163 6.75 9.28 12.50
N TYR A 164 5.88 8.35 12.93
CA TYR A 164 5.01 7.62 12.01
C TYR A 164 3.98 8.56 11.36
N ALA A 165 3.31 9.39 12.17
CA ALA A 165 2.33 10.34 11.66
C ALA A 165 2.95 11.30 10.63
N ALA A 166 4.15 11.82 10.91
CA ALA A 166 4.92 12.66 9.98
C ALA A 166 5.26 11.90 8.69
N SER A 167 5.66 10.62 8.78
CA SER A 167 5.92 9.79 7.60
C SER A 167 4.67 9.63 6.72
N LYS A 168 3.47 9.53 7.32
CA LYS A 168 2.20 9.42 6.58
C LYS A 168 1.74 10.76 6.01
N GLY A 169 2.08 11.89 6.65
CA GLY A 169 1.94 13.22 6.06
C GLY A 169 2.81 13.41 4.80
N ALA A 170 4.03 12.85 4.79
CA ALA A 170 4.86 12.83 3.61
C ALA A 170 4.23 12.02 2.45
N ILE A 171 3.55 10.91 2.75
CA ILE A 171 2.80 10.11 1.76
C ILE A 171 1.62 10.89 1.18
N ASP A 172 0.90 11.66 1.99
CA ASP A 172 -0.18 12.54 1.52
C ASP A 172 0.37 13.57 0.52
N SER A 173 1.50 14.21 0.86
CA SER A 173 2.18 15.17 -0.03
C SER A 173 2.69 14.52 -1.31
N LEU A 174 3.34 13.36 -1.23
CA LEU A 174 3.77 12.57 -2.40
C LEU A 174 2.58 12.29 -3.32
N THR A 175 1.45 11.86 -2.76
CA THR A 175 0.26 11.50 -3.53
C THR A 175 -0.25 12.69 -4.35
N VAL A 176 -0.42 13.85 -3.71
CA VAL A 176 -0.93 15.06 -4.37
C VAL A 176 0.05 15.59 -5.41
N GLY A 177 1.35 15.64 -5.08
CA GLY A 177 2.40 16.13 -5.98
C GLY A 177 2.52 15.24 -7.22
N LEU A 178 2.70 13.94 -7.02
CA LEU A 178 2.89 12.99 -8.11
C LEU A 178 1.64 12.88 -9.01
N ALA A 179 0.44 12.93 -8.42
CA ALA A 179 -0.80 12.92 -9.20
C ALA A 179 -0.86 14.02 -10.24
N ARG A 180 -0.44 15.24 -9.87
CA ARG A 180 -0.41 16.40 -10.77
C ARG A 180 0.67 16.29 -11.84
N GLU A 181 1.81 15.69 -11.48
CA GLU A 181 2.96 15.55 -12.37
C GLU A 181 2.68 14.55 -13.49
N VAL A 182 2.04 13.39 -13.18
CA VAL A 182 1.91 12.28 -14.12
C VAL A 182 0.50 12.09 -14.70
N ALA A 183 -0.47 12.94 -14.38
CA ALA A 183 -1.85 12.79 -14.86
C ALA A 183 -1.95 12.74 -16.40
N VAL A 184 -1.22 13.62 -17.09
CA VAL A 184 -1.19 13.68 -18.56
C VAL A 184 -0.44 12.50 -19.19
N GLU A 185 0.25 11.70 -18.38
CA GLU A 185 0.99 10.51 -18.79
C GLU A 185 0.17 9.22 -18.61
N GLY A 186 -1.13 9.35 -18.35
CA GLY A 186 -2.06 8.23 -18.18
C GLY A 186 -1.99 7.54 -16.83
N ILE A 187 -1.37 8.15 -15.81
CA ILE A 187 -1.23 7.56 -14.47
C ILE A 187 -2.11 8.32 -13.47
N ARG A 188 -2.96 7.58 -12.75
CA ARG A 188 -3.69 8.10 -11.59
C ARG A 188 -2.94 7.74 -10.31
N VAL A 189 -2.83 8.69 -9.40
CA VAL A 189 -2.15 8.49 -8.11
C VAL A 189 -3.09 8.95 -7.00
N ASN A 190 -3.43 8.04 -6.08
CA ASN A 190 -4.31 8.33 -4.96
C ASN A 190 -3.77 7.70 -3.67
N ALA A 191 -4.34 8.05 -2.54
CA ALA A 191 -4.06 7.40 -1.27
C ALA A 191 -5.35 6.92 -0.60
N VAL A 192 -5.22 5.84 0.17
CA VAL A 192 -6.16 5.47 1.21
C VAL A 192 -5.53 5.83 2.55
N ALA A 193 -6.28 6.50 3.43
CA ALA A 193 -5.88 6.83 4.80
C ALA A 193 -6.72 6.03 5.80
N PRO A 194 -6.26 4.83 6.22
CA PRO A 194 -6.97 4.02 7.20
C PRO A 194 -7.03 4.68 8.58
N GLY A 195 -8.13 4.44 9.29
CA GLY A 195 -8.22 4.70 10.72
C GLY A 195 -7.64 3.55 11.56
N LEU A 196 -8.33 3.19 12.64
CA LEU A 196 -7.99 2.03 13.46
C LEU A 196 -8.46 0.75 12.74
N VAL A 197 -7.53 -0.14 12.40
CA VAL A 197 -7.79 -1.39 11.67
C VAL A 197 -7.18 -2.56 12.44
N GLU A 198 -7.87 -3.68 12.50
CA GLU A 198 -7.42 -4.92 13.12
C GLU A 198 -6.29 -5.56 12.30
N THR A 199 -5.05 -5.28 12.68
CA THR A 199 -3.84 -5.79 12.01
C THR A 199 -2.75 -6.09 13.03
N GLU A 200 -1.77 -6.88 12.63
CA GLU A 200 -0.58 -7.17 13.42
C GLU A 200 0.33 -5.92 13.62
N LEU A 201 0.06 -4.82 12.93
CA LEU A 201 0.83 -3.57 13.05
C LEU A 201 0.82 -3.04 14.49
N HIS A 202 -0.33 -3.15 15.18
CA HIS A 202 -0.47 -2.72 16.56
C HIS A 202 0.28 -3.62 17.53
N ALA A 203 0.25 -4.93 17.31
CA ALA A 203 1.01 -5.89 18.09
C ALA A 203 2.51 -5.69 17.91
N ALA A 204 2.98 -5.44 16.70
CA ALA A 204 4.37 -5.11 16.40
C ALA A 204 4.82 -3.78 17.05
N ALA A 205 3.88 -2.86 17.31
CA ALA A 205 4.13 -1.62 18.06
C ALA A 205 4.08 -1.79 19.59
N GLY A 206 3.81 -3.00 20.11
CA GLY A 206 3.70 -3.27 21.55
C GLY A 206 2.30 -3.06 22.14
N ALA A 207 1.26 -2.92 21.32
CA ALA A 207 -0.13 -2.73 21.75
C ALA A 207 -1.10 -3.68 21.03
N PRO A 208 -1.03 -5.00 21.29
CA PRO A 208 -1.88 -5.98 20.62
C PRO A 208 -3.38 -5.81 20.92
N ASP A 209 -3.71 -5.20 22.06
CA ASP A 209 -5.07 -4.91 22.51
C ASP A 209 -5.65 -3.58 21.98
N ARG A 210 -4.88 -2.83 21.16
CA ARG A 210 -5.24 -1.48 20.73
C ARG A 210 -6.57 -1.44 19.98
N ALA A 211 -6.78 -2.35 19.04
CA ALA A 211 -7.99 -2.37 18.23
C ALA A 211 -9.25 -2.67 19.07
N PRO A 212 -9.32 -3.73 19.90
CA PRO A 212 -10.47 -3.96 20.77
C PRO A 212 -10.67 -2.86 21.82
N ARG A 213 -9.59 -2.28 22.37
CA ARG A 213 -9.67 -1.25 23.39
C ARG A 213 -10.21 0.08 22.88
N LEU A 214 -9.76 0.52 21.70
CA LEU A 214 -10.15 1.81 21.12
C LEU A 214 -11.34 1.73 20.17
N GLY A 215 -11.68 0.54 19.65
CA GLY A 215 -12.80 0.33 18.72
C GLY A 215 -14.11 0.96 19.19
N PRO A 216 -14.54 0.77 20.45
CA PRO A 216 -15.77 1.39 20.96
C PRO A 216 -15.80 2.93 20.92
N SER A 217 -14.65 3.59 20.84
CA SER A 217 -14.55 5.06 20.72
C SER A 217 -14.66 5.59 19.28
N ILE A 218 -14.62 4.70 18.29
CA ILE A 218 -14.83 5.08 16.89
C ILE A 218 -16.32 5.34 16.67
N PRO A 219 -16.74 6.35 15.87
CA PRO A 219 -18.16 6.62 15.65
C PRO A 219 -18.98 5.43 15.16
N MET A 220 -18.39 4.52 14.33
CA MET A 220 -19.03 3.26 13.93
C MET A 220 -18.98 2.15 15.01
N GLY A 221 -18.49 2.43 16.22
CA GLY A 221 -18.46 1.54 17.39
C GLY A 221 -17.46 0.39 17.30
N ARG A 222 -16.59 0.33 16.29
CA ARG A 222 -15.61 -0.74 16.11
C ARG A 222 -14.37 -0.30 15.33
N ALA A 223 -13.31 -1.06 15.44
CA ALA A 223 -12.22 -0.99 14.48
C ALA A 223 -12.68 -1.53 13.10
N GLY A 224 -12.04 -1.09 12.05
CA GLY A 224 -12.21 -1.67 10.71
C GLY A 224 -11.43 -2.97 10.57
N VAL A 225 -11.77 -3.78 9.55
CA VAL A 225 -10.99 -4.95 9.16
C VAL A 225 -10.18 -4.66 7.89
N PRO A 226 -9.07 -5.38 7.64
CA PRO A 226 -8.21 -5.17 6.46
C PRO A 226 -8.97 -5.20 5.13
N GLU A 227 -10.00 -6.03 5.02
CA GLU A 227 -10.83 -6.19 3.83
C GLU A 227 -11.60 -4.90 3.48
N GLU A 228 -12.06 -4.14 4.46
CA GLU A 228 -12.74 -2.86 4.25
C GLU A 228 -11.80 -1.81 3.64
N ILE A 229 -10.52 -1.86 4.00
CA ILE A 229 -9.49 -1.00 3.41
C ILE A 229 -9.18 -1.47 1.98
N ALA A 230 -9.06 -2.78 1.78
CA ALA A 230 -8.77 -3.37 0.48
C ALA A 230 -9.82 -3.02 -0.57
N GLU A 231 -11.12 -2.97 -0.21
CA GLU A 231 -12.18 -2.55 -1.13
C GLU A 231 -11.95 -1.11 -1.63
N GLY A 232 -11.59 -0.18 -0.75
CA GLY A 232 -11.26 1.19 -1.16
C GLY A 232 -10.02 1.27 -2.06
N VAL A 233 -9.00 0.46 -1.78
CA VAL A 233 -7.80 0.37 -2.63
C VAL A 233 -8.18 -0.14 -4.01
N LEU A 234 -8.91 -1.25 -4.10
CA LEU A 234 -9.30 -1.85 -5.38
C LEU A 234 -10.26 -0.95 -6.19
N TRP A 235 -11.14 -0.18 -5.52
CA TRP A 235 -11.93 0.84 -6.20
C TRP A 235 -11.03 1.90 -6.84
N LEU A 236 -10.02 2.41 -6.13
CA LEU A 236 -9.06 3.39 -6.66
C LEU A 236 -8.18 2.82 -7.79
N LEU A 237 -7.92 1.53 -7.81
CA LEU A 237 -7.22 0.88 -8.92
C LEU A 237 -8.12 0.73 -10.16
N SER A 238 -9.43 0.60 -9.98
CA SER A 238 -10.39 0.25 -11.02
C SER A 238 -10.74 1.41 -11.96
N PRO A 239 -11.32 1.13 -13.14
CA PRO A 239 -11.88 2.15 -14.04
C PRO A 239 -13.04 2.96 -13.43
N ALA A 240 -13.71 2.45 -12.39
CA ALA A 240 -14.78 3.16 -11.68
C ALA A 240 -14.30 4.47 -11.01
N SER A 241 -12.98 4.61 -10.79
CA SER A 241 -12.33 5.83 -10.29
C SER A 241 -11.55 6.59 -11.38
N SER A 242 -11.94 6.47 -12.65
CA SER A 242 -11.19 7.02 -13.79
C SER A 242 -10.97 8.54 -13.75
N TYR A 243 -11.81 9.29 -13.05
CA TYR A 243 -11.65 10.74 -12.87
C TYR A 243 -11.14 11.13 -11.46
N VAL A 244 -10.56 10.16 -10.73
CA VAL A 244 -10.03 10.36 -9.38
C VAL A 244 -8.51 10.25 -9.42
N THR A 245 -7.82 11.38 -9.18
CA THR A 245 -6.36 11.45 -9.00
C THR A 245 -6.02 12.54 -8.00
N GLY A 246 -5.02 12.35 -7.16
CA GLY A 246 -4.63 13.25 -6.07
C GLY A 246 -5.53 13.18 -4.84
N ALA A 247 -6.48 12.24 -4.77
CA ALA A 247 -7.37 12.09 -3.63
C ALA A 247 -6.71 11.30 -2.49
N ILE A 248 -7.07 11.68 -1.25
CA ILE A 248 -6.74 10.95 -0.02
C ILE A 248 -8.06 10.47 0.58
N LEU A 249 -8.40 9.21 0.32
CA LEU A 249 -9.63 8.58 0.76
C LEU A 249 -9.50 8.11 2.22
N ALA A 250 -10.21 8.79 3.12
CA ALA A 250 -10.28 8.38 4.53
C ALA A 250 -11.21 7.16 4.68
N ILE A 251 -10.71 6.07 5.27
CA ILE A 251 -11.48 4.90 5.65
C ILE A 251 -11.24 4.62 7.13
N GLY A 252 -12.04 5.24 7.98
CA GLY A 252 -11.76 5.27 9.43
C GLY A 252 -12.99 5.22 10.33
N GLY A 253 -14.16 4.79 9.82
CA GLY A 253 -15.37 4.63 10.63
C GLY A 253 -15.92 5.93 11.22
N GLY A 254 -15.62 7.09 10.58
CA GLY A 254 -16.05 8.42 11.03
C GLY A 254 -15.05 9.15 11.93
N ARG A 255 -13.88 8.58 12.18
CA ARG A 255 -12.78 9.19 12.96
C ARG A 255 -12.07 10.29 12.20
#